data_7f14fca2ecb6a5e8c20dbb92c4ab4864
#
_entry.id   7f14fca2ecb6a5e8c20dbb92c4ab4864
#
_cell.length_a   1.000
_cell.length_b   1.000
_cell.length_c   1.000
_cell.angle_alpha   90.00
_cell.angle_beta   90.00
_cell.angle_gamma   90.00
#
_symmetry.space_group_name_H-M   'P 1'
#
loop_
_entity.id
_entity.type
_entity.pdbx_description
1 polymer ?
#
loop_
_entity_poly.entity_id
_entity_poly.type
_entity_poly.pdbx_seq_one_letter_code
_entity_poly.pdbx_strand_id
1 'polypeptide(L)'
;MYELENISWSWLFLLIILISILFIFDRAWKIKTQKLFVSKSNLERYRPLISHLKPLIKIFFMIVGISMFIIAMINPKIGTKIETFQRLGVDIVFAVDVSKSMLAEDIAPSRIEKSKQLVGQVINNLGGDRIGIVAYAGKAFPQLPLTTDYSSAKMFLQNMNTDMLSSQGTAIDEAIRLSSTYFDQDQSTERLLFIVSDGEDHNDLSYEMADLAAKNNITIYSIGVGTEKGSPIPIKKNGIVMSYKKDINGEVVITKLNKNYLENISDKTNGKYIDCLLYT
;
A
#
# COMPACT_ATOMS: atom_id res chain seq x y z
N MET A 1 -14.12 -7.03 -19.87
CA MET A 1 -15.52 -6.62 -19.99
C MET A 1 -15.61 -5.65 -21.15
N TYR A 2 -16.63 -5.77 -22.02
CA TYR A 2 -16.82 -4.82 -23.13
C TYR A 2 -17.66 -3.65 -22.60
N GLU A 3 -17.14 -2.45 -22.71
CA GLU A 3 -17.90 -1.23 -22.42
C GLU A 3 -18.10 -0.45 -23.71
N LEU A 4 -19.35 -0.04 -23.97
CA LEU A 4 -19.71 0.83 -25.08
C LEU A 4 -19.77 2.26 -24.53
N GLU A 5 -18.82 3.10 -24.91
CA GLU A 5 -18.72 4.46 -24.37
C GLU A 5 -19.96 5.31 -24.74
N ASN A 6 -20.41 5.19 -25.97
CA ASN A 6 -21.48 6.01 -26.52
C ASN A 6 -22.66 5.17 -27.04
N ILE A 7 -23.29 4.38 -26.18
CA ILE A 7 -24.42 3.51 -26.55
C ILE A 7 -25.61 4.29 -27.13
N SER A 8 -25.74 5.58 -26.77
CA SER A 8 -26.79 6.48 -27.30
C SER A 8 -26.80 6.61 -28.81
N TRP A 9 -25.66 6.39 -29.50
CA TRP A 9 -25.57 6.45 -30.95
C TRP A 9 -26.09 5.20 -31.66
N SER A 10 -26.47 4.16 -30.93
CA SER A 10 -27.03 2.93 -31.51
C SER A 10 -28.30 3.13 -32.33
N TRP A 11 -29.08 4.20 -32.07
CA TRP A 11 -30.25 4.54 -32.86
C TRP A 11 -29.92 4.81 -34.34
N LEU A 12 -28.67 5.16 -34.70
CA LEU A 12 -28.24 5.35 -36.07
C LEU A 12 -28.37 4.08 -36.94
N PHE A 13 -28.46 2.89 -36.36
CA PHE A 13 -28.75 1.66 -37.10
C PHE A 13 -30.13 1.71 -37.79
N LEU A 14 -31.08 2.52 -37.27
CA LEU A 14 -32.37 2.77 -37.94
C LEU A 14 -32.18 3.42 -39.32
N LEU A 15 -31.13 4.20 -39.49
CA LEU A 15 -30.77 4.82 -40.78
C LEU A 15 -30.43 3.78 -41.86
N ILE A 16 -29.81 2.64 -41.48
CA ILE A 16 -29.55 1.53 -42.36
C ILE A 16 -30.85 0.88 -42.88
N ILE A 17 -31.82 0.73 -41.94
CA ILE A 17 -33.15 0.20 -42.31
C ILE A 17 -33.85 1.16 -43.28
N LEU A 18 -33.81 2.44 -43.02
CA LEU A 18 -34.39 3.47 -43.90
C LEU A 18 -33.75 3.44 -45.29
N ILE A 19 -32.44 3.40 -45.37
CA ILE A 19 -31.70 3.33 -46.65
C ILE A 19 -32.06 2.03 -47.42
N SER A 20 -32.17 0.91 -46.73
CA SER A 20 -32.57 -0.36 -47.32
C SER A 20 -33.98 -0.31 -47.91
N ILE A 21 -34.91 0.29 -47.20
CA ILE A 21 -36.31 0.51 -47.66
C ILE A 21 -36.33 1.41 -48.90
N LEU A 22 -35.61 2.53 -48.87
CA LEU A 22 -35.53 3.49 -49.99
C LEU A 22 -34.91 2.81 -51.22
N PHE A 23 -33.90 1.99 -51.03
CA PHE A 23 -33.29 1.24 -52.12
C PHE A 23 -34.29 0.25 -52.75
N ILE A 24 -35.03 -0.50 -51.99
CA ILE A 24 -36.06 -1.42 -52.46
C ILE A 24 -37.10 -0.67 -53.25
N PHE A 25 -37.56 0.48 -52.73
CA PHE A 25 -38.57 1.33 -53.37
C PHE A 25 -38.07 1.92 -54.68
N ASP A 26 -36.86 2.49 -54.73
CA ASP A 26 -36.19 3.00 -55.94
C ASP A 26 -36.09 1.91 -57.01
N ARG A 27 -35.67 0.72 -56.61
CA ARG A 27 -35.50 -0.41 -57.50
C ARG A 27 -36.86 -0.88 -58.08
N ALA A 28 -37.90 -1.00 -57.22
CA ALA A 28 -39.24 -1.36 -57.65
C ALA A 28 -39.81 -0.31 -58.65
N TRP A 29 -39.62 0.97 -58.31
CA TRP A 29 -40.05 2.07 -59.16
C TRP A 29 -39.34 2.09 -60.51
N LYS A 30 -38.01 1.90 -60.57
CA LYS A 30 -37.22 1.79 -61.81
C LYS A 30 -37.67 0.63 -62.71
N ILE A 31 -37.93 -0.55 -62.12
CA ILE A 31 -38.42 -1.70 -62.85
C ILE A 31 -39.81 -1.40 -63.42
N LYS A 32 -40.71 -0.78 -62.65
CA LYS A 32 -42.06 -0.44 -63.09
C LYS A 32 -42.02 0.58 -64.22
N THR A 33 -41.23 1.64 -64.10
CA THR A 33 -41.07 2.69 -65.09
C THR A 33 -40.44 2.16 -66.38
N GLN A 34 -39.43 1.31 -66.27
CA GLN A 34 -38.80 0.68 -67.46
C GLN A 34 -39.80 -0.18 -68.29
N LYS A 35 -40.71 -0.87 -67.61
CA LYS A 35 -41.74 -1.68 -68.30
C LYS A 35 -42.75 -0.80 -69.04
N LEU A 36 -42.98 0.48 -68.61
CA LEU A 36 -43.89 1.39 -69.28
C LEU A 36 -43.31 2.01 -70.59
N PHE A 37 -41.97 2.26 -70.61
CA PHE A 37 -41.34 2.97 -71.66
C PHE A 37 -40.82 2.07 -72.81
N VAL A 38 -40.41 0.81 -72.46
CA VAL A 38 -39.73 -0.06 -73.41
C VAL A 38 -40.23 -1.50 -73.38
N SER A 39 -40.61 -2.07 -74.53
CA SER A 39 -40.92 -3.48 -74.69
C SER A 39 -39.73 -4.32 -74.25
N LYS A 40 -39.94 -5.51 -73.72
CA LYS A 40 -38.90 -6.40 -73.17
C LYS A 40 -37.88 -6.76 -74.22
N SER A 41 -38.29 -6.98 -75.50
CA SER A 41 -37.39 -7.32 -76.62
C SER A 41 -36.47 -6.16 -77.01
N ASN A 42 -36.88 -4.93 -76.92
CA ASN A 42 -36.09 -3.76 -77.20
C ASN A 42 -35.11 -3.42 -76.08
N LEU A 43 -35.46 -3.72 -74.79
CA LEU A 43 -34.59 -3.51 -73.65
C LEU A 43 -33.30 -4.39 -73.78
N GLU A 44 -33.44 -5.63 -74.19
CA GLU A 44 -32.30 -6.56 -74.38
C GLU A 44 -31.37 -6.11 -75.55
N ARG A 45 -31.93 -5.49 -76.59
CA ARG A 45 -31.17 -5.00 -77.72
C ARG A 45 -30.38 -3.73 -77.45
N TYR A 46 -30.88 -2.85 -76.55
CA TYR A 46 -30.23 -1.58 -76.23
C TYR A 46 -29.37 -1.62 -74.98
N ARG A 47 -29.57 -2.64 -74.11
CA ARG A 47 -28.78 -2.83 -72.85
C ARG A 47 -28.41 -4.31 -72.66
N PRO A 48 -27.53 -4.86 -73.51
CA PRO A 48 -27.18 -6.30 -73.45
C PRO A 48 -26.48 -6.73 -72.11
N LEU A 49 -26.04 -5.80 -71.32
CA LEU A 49 -25.25 -6.08 -70.12
C LEU A 49 -25.92 -5.55 -68.81
N ILE A 50 -27.26 -5.73 -68.66
CA ILE A 50 -27.92 -5.38 -67.38
C ILE A 50 -27.54 -6.43 -66.33
N SER A 51 -26.53 -6.13 -65.54
CA SER A 51 -26.19 -6.97 -64.40
C SER A 51 -27.13 -6.67 -63.21
N HIS A 52 -27.90 -7.65 -62.79
CA HIS A 52 -28.75 -7.56 -61.59
C HIS A 52 -27.93 -7.57 -60.31
N LEU A 53 -26.69 -8.05 -60.36
CA LEU A 53 -25.77 -8.13 -59.21
C LEU A 53 -25.11 -6.79 -58.86
N LYS A 54 -24.77 -5.96 -59.86
CA LYS A 54 -24.07 -4.67 -59.60
C LYS A 54 -24.77 -3.76 -58.60
N PRO A 55 -26.08 -3.51 -58.68
CA PRO A 55 -26.74 -2.66 -57.66
C PRO A 55 -26.84 -3.31 -56.30
N LEU A 56 -26.92 -4.65 -56.21
CA LEU A 56 -26.89 -5.37 -54.93
C LEU A 56 -25.51 -5.29 -54.26
N ILE A 57 -24.44 -5.44 -55.02
CA ILE A 57 -23.08 -5.29 -54.49
C ILE A 57 -22.85 -3.86 -54.01
N LYS A 58 -23.36 -2.86 -54.78
CA LYS A 58 -23.22 -1.43 -54.37
C LYS A 58 -23.91 -1.15 -53.02
N ILE A 59 -25.15 -1.61 -52.86
CA ILE A 59 -25.89 -1.39 -51.60
C ILE A 59 -25.25 -2.15 -50.44
N PHE A 60 -24.74 -3.36 -50.69
CA PHE A 60 -24.03 -4.15 -49.70
C PHE A 60 -22.82 -3.40 -49.12
N PHE A 61 -21.91 -2.92 -49.99
CA PHE A 61 -20.75 -2.15 -49.54
C PHE A 61 -21.13 -0.85 -48.87
N MET A 62 -22.22 -0.19 -49.30
CA MET A 62 -22.70 1.03 -48.65
C MET A 62 -23.21 0.73 -47.22
N ILE A 63 -23.98 -0.34 -47.02
CA ILE A 63 -24.46 -0.77 -45.71
C ILE A 63 -23.29 -1.14 -44.81
N VAL A 64 -22.31 -1.92 -45.32
CA VAL A 64 -21.12 -2.29 -44.54
C VAL A 64 -20.33 -1.05 -44.10
N GLY A 65 -20.11 -0.09 -45.01
CA GLY A 65 -19.41 1.16 -44.72
C GLY A 65 -20.11 1.96 -43.63
N ILE A 66 -21.45 2.14 -43.72
CA ILE A 66 -22.23 2.86 -42.74
C ILE A 66 -22.21 2.11 -41.39
N SER A 67 -22.34 0.77 -41.43
CA SER A 67 -22.29 -0.03 -40.19
C SER A 67 -20.95 0.12 -39.48
N MET A 68 -19.83 0.05 -40.21
CA MET A 68 -18.50 0.26 -39.67
C MET A 68 -18.32 1.66 -39.06
N PHE A 69 -18.88 2.67 -39.73
CA PHE A 69 -18.86 4.05 -39.24
C PHE A 69 -19.65 4.20 -37.91
N ILE A 70 -20.85 3.58 -37.85
CA ILE A 70 -21.68 3.60 -36.60
C ILE A 70 -20.95 2.88 -35.47
N ILE A 71 -20.32 1.73 -35.75
CA ILE A 71 -19.53 0.99 -34.73
C ILE A 71 -18.36 1.84 -34.25
N ALA A 72 -17.68 2.55 -35.15
CA ALA A 72 -16.61 3.48 -34.77
C ALA A 72 -17.11 4.63 -33.86
N MET A 73 -18.32 5.17 -34.11
CA MET A 73 -18.92 6.19 -33.25
C MET A 73 -19.34 5.67 -31.87
N ILE A 74 -19.79 4.43 -31.77
CA ILE A 74 -20.12 3.77 -30.50
C ILE A 74 -18.87 3.57 -29.65
N ASN A 75 -17.67 3.54 -30.27
CA ASN A 75 -16.37 3.39 -29.61
C ASN A 75 -16.33 2.23 -28.59
N PRO A 76 -16.40 0.97 -29.07
CA PRO A 76 -16.30 -0.18 -28.17
C PRO A 76 -14.90 -0.22 -27.56
N LYS A 77 -14.82 0.03 -26.24
CA LYS A 77 -13.57 -0.09 -25.47
C LYS A 77 -13.44 -1.51 -24.95
N ILE A 78 -12.34 -2.15 -25.31
CA ILE A 78 -11.89 -3.37 -24.66
C ILE A 78 -10.88 -2.91 -23.61
N GLY A 79 -11.38 -2.59 -22.41
CA GLY A 79 -10.54 -2.19 -21.30
C GLY A 79 -10.40 -3.32 -20.30
N THR A 80 -9.21 -3.53 -19.80
CA THR A 80 -9.02 -4.10 -18.49
C THR A 80 -9.55 -3.06 -17.50
N LYS A 81 -10.61 -3.37 -16.75
CA LYS A 81 -10.87 -2.60 -15.53
C LYS A 81 -9.59 -2.67 -14.73
N ILE A 82 -8.98 -1.53 -14.47
CA ILE A 82 -8.09 -1.42 -13.33
C ILE A 82 -9.01 -1.59 -12.13
N GLU A 83 -9.22 -2.83 -11.69
CA GLU A 83 -9.71 -3.05 -10.36
C GLU A 83 -8.59 -2.51 -9.48
N THR A 84 -8.81 -1.34 -8.93
CA THR A 84 -8.06 -0.89 -7.78
C THR A 84 -8.42 -1.90 -6.69
N PHE A 85 -7.63 -2.96 -6.61
CA PHE A 85 -7.55 -3.72 -5.38
C PHE A 85 -7.05 -2.70 -4.36
N GLN A 86 -7.94 -2.18 -3.54
CA GLN A 86 -7.53 -1.62 -2.27
C GLN A 86 -6.89 -2.80 -1.55
N ARG A 87 -5.58 -2.96 -1.70
CA ARG A 87 -4.83 -3.73 -0.74
C ARG A 87 -5.07 -3.00 0.56
N LEU A 88 -5.79 -3.62 1.45
CA LEU A 88 -5.83 -3.24 2.85
C LEU A 88 -4.40 -3.43 3.35
N GLY A 89 -3.54 -2.44 3.10
CA GLY A 89 -2.18 -2.43 3.61
C GLY A 89 -2.26 -2.33 5.13
N VAL A 90 -1.22 -2.79 5.79
CA VAL A 90 -1.06 -2.63 7.22
C VAL A 90 -0.25 -1.35 7.47
N ASP A 91 -0.65 -0.56 8.47
CA ASP A 91 0.13 0.56 8.95
C ASP A 91 0.98 0.11 10.12
N ILE A 92 2.29 0.18 9.96
CA ILE A 92 3.27 -0.30 10.93
C ILE A 92 4.09 0.87 11.44
N VAL A 93 4.11 1.08 12.75
CA VAL A 93 5.01 2.05 13.38
C VAL A 93 6.02 1.29 14.25
N PHE A 94 7.30 1.57 14.05
CA PHE A 94 8.38 1.07 14.89
C PHE A 94 8.78 2.15 15.89
N ALA A 95 8.54 1.91 17.18
CA ALA A 95 9.06 2.71 18.28
C ALA A 95 10.35 2.06 18.78
N VAL A 96 11.49 2.67 18.47
CA VAL A 96 12.81 2.12 18.77
C VAL A 96 13.43 2.88 19.94
N ASP A 97 13.79 2.13 20.96
CA ASP A 97 14.50 2.64 22.14
C ASP A 97 15.95 3.01 21.75
N VAL A 98 16.30 4.27 22.02
CA VAL A 98 17.65 4.81 21.83
C VAL A 98 18.26 5.30 23.15
N SER A 99 17.76 4.80 24.27
CA SER A 99 18.32 5.05 25.60
C SER A 99 19.74 4.50 25.75
N LYS A 100 20.47 4.94 26.76
CA LYS A 100 21.85 4.50 26.98
C LYS A 100 21.98 3.01 27.33
N SER A 101 20.93 2.39 27.88
CA SER A 101 20.89 0.95 28.17
C SER A 101 21.03 0.12 26.88
N MET A 102 20.58 0.64 25.75
CA MET A 102 20.68 -0.01 24.44
C MET A 102 22.12 -0.08 23.87
N LEU A 103 23.11 0.54 24.56
CA LEU A 103 24.52 0.33 24.27
C LEU A 103 25.07 -0.97 24.86
N ALA A 104 24.34 -1.64 25.74
CA ALA A 104 24.77 -2.92 26.33
C ALA A 104 25.05 -3.96 25.26
N GLU A 105 26.04 -4.84 25.54
CA GLU A 105 26.60 -5.81 24.57
C GLU A 105 26.32 -7.27 25.01
N ASP A 106 25.28 -7.47 25.80
CA ASP A 106 24.80 -8.82 26.14
C ASP A 106 24.19 -9.53 24.91
N ILE A 107 23.85 -8.78 23.89
CA ILE A 107 23.48 -9.28 22.55
C ILE A 107 24.40 -8.61 21.52
N ALA A 108 25.08 -9.41 20.72
CA ALA A 108 26.02 -8.89 19.73
C ALA A 108 25.30 -8.22 18.53
N PRO A 109 25.86 -7.12 17.98
CA PRO A 109 27.04 -6.37 18.45
C PRO A 109 26.75 -5.42 19.62
N SER A 110 25.53 -4.93 19.75
CA SER A 110 24.92 -4.22 20.87
C SER A 110 23.40 -4.29 20.73
N ARG A 111 22.64 -3.97 21.80
CA ARG A 111 21.18 -4.00 21.75
C ARG A 111 20.64 -3.08 20.66
N ILE A 112 21.15 -1.84 20.51
CA ILE A 112 20.68 -0.90 19.49
C ILE A 112 20.99 -1.39 18.07
N GLU A 113 22.18 -1.94 17.82
CA GLU A 113 22.54 -2.46 16.49
C GLU A 113 21.71 -3.72 16.15
N LYS A 114 21.43 -4.57 17.14
CA LYS A 114 20.53 -5.71 16.95
C LYS A 114 19.12 -5.28 16.64
N SER A 115 18.60 -4.25 17.34
CA SER A 115 17.28 -3.64 17.06
C SER A 115 17.18 -3.16 15.62
N LYS A 116 18.19 -2.42 15.13
CA LYS A 116 18.25 -1.96 13.74
C LYS A 116 18.25 -3.13 12.74
N GLN A 117 18.99 -4.19 13.02
CA GLN A 117 19.01 -5.38 12.16
C GLN A 117 17.64 -6.04 12.09
N LEU A 118 16.98 -6.25 13.22
CA LEU A 118 15.65 -6.87 13.28
C LEU A 118 14.59 -6.04 12.54
N VAL A 119 14.51 -4.74 12.85
CA VAL A 119 13.57 -3.83 12.16
C VAL A 119 13.87 -3.78 10.66
N GLY A 120 15.16 -3.72 10.28
CA GLY A 120 15.58 -3.75 8.89
C GLY A 120 15.17 -5.03 8.15
N GLN A 121 15.22 -6.20 8.82
CA GLN A 121 14.74 -7.46 8.26
C GLN A 121 13.22 -7.46 8.06
N VAL A 122 12.46 -6.92 9.01
CA VAL A 122 11.00 -6.76 8.85
C VAL A 122 10.71 -5.87 7.64
N ILE A 123 11.35 -4.70 7.54
CA ILE A 123 11.18 -3.78 6.40
C ILE A 123 11.48 -4.44 5.06
N ASN A 124 12.47 -5.36 5.00
CA ASN A 124 12.81 -6.07 3.75
C ASN A 124 11.70 -7.03 3.27
N ASN A 125 10.86 -7.50 4.18
CA ASN A 125 9.79 -8.45 3.90
C ASN A 125 8.41 -7.79 3.67
N LEU A 126 8.31 -6.47 3.84
CA LEU A 126 7.07 -5.73 3.59
C LEU A 126 6.82 -5.58 2.08
N GLY A 127 5.55 -5.58 1.70
CA GLY A 127 5.15 -5.53 0.28
C GLY A 127 3.92 -4.65 0.03
N GLY A 128 4.03 -3.34 0.24
CA GLY A 128 2.94 -2.38 0.01
C GLY A 128 2.31 -1.81 1.29
N ASP A 129 2.86 -2.16 2.46
CA ASP A 129 2.46 -1.63 3.76
C ASP A 129 3.11 -0.26 4.01
N ARG A 130 2.49 0.59 4.84
CA ARG A 130 3.11 1.85 5.26
C ARG A 130 3.89 1.63 6.55
N ILE A 131 5.06 2.26 6.63
CA ILE A 131 5.90 2.20 7.82
C ILE A 131 6.22 3.59 8.34
N GLY A 132 6.24 3.73 9.66
CA GLY A 132 6.69 4.91 10.38
C GLY A 132 7.75 4.54 11.40
N ILE A 133 8.59 5.48 11.79
CA ILE A 133 9.63 5.27 12.79
C ILE A 133 9.57 6.39 13.84
N VAL A 134 9.58 5.99 15.10
CA VAL A 134 9.69 6.84 16.28
C VAL A 134 10.94 6.42 17.06
N ALA A 135 11.78 7.37 17.43
CA ALA A 135 12.87 7.15 18.36
C ALA A 135 12.43 7.62 19.74
N TYR A 136 12.76 6.88 20.79
CA TYR A 136 12.45 7.33 22.13
C TYR A 136 13.55 6.95 23.14
N ALA A 137 13.63 7.76 24.19
CA ALA A 137 14.40 7.53 25.40
C ALA A 137 13.62 8.16 26.56
N GLY A 138 14.11 9.17 27.26
CA GLY A 138 13.29 9.93 28.24
C GLY A 138 12.15 10.76 27.63
N LYS A 139 12.08 10.87 26.30
CA LYS A 139 10.98 11.44 25.49
C LYS A 139 10.94 10.75 24.13
N ALA A 140 9.77 10.83 23.47
CA ALA A 140 9.61 10.30 22.12
C ALA A 140 9.76 11.40 21.07
N PHE A 141 10.38 11.07 19.93
CA PHE A 141 10.62 11.97 18.81
C PHE A 141 10.29 11.31 17.47
N PRO A 142 9.58 12.02 16.58
CA PRO A 142 9.27 11.52 15.26
C PRO A 142 10.55 11.46 14.42
N GLN A 143 10.78 10.31 13.76
CA GLN A 143 11.90 10.14 12.82
C GLN A 143 11.41 10.06 11.39
N LEU A 144 10.38 9.26 11.14
CA LEU A 144 9.81 9.07 9.82
C LEU A 144 8.29 8.91 9.95
N PRO A 145 7.48 9.77 9.31
CA PRO A 145 6.03 9.56 9.24
C PRO A 145 5.68 8.33 8.41
N LEU A 146 4.42 7.87 8.46
CA LEU A 146 3.97 6.72 7.66
C LEU A 146 4.24 6.94 6.17
N THR A 147 5.00 6.03 5.58
CA THR A 147 5.39 6.04 4.17
C THR A 147 5.55 4.63 3.61
N THR A 148 5.45 4.50 2.29
CA THR A 148 5.81 3.29 1.54
C THR A 148 7.26 3.32 1.03
N ASP A 149 8.02 4.39 1.32
CA ASP A 149 9.44 4.49 0.94
C ASP A 149 10.33 3.75 1.94
N TYR A 150 10.52 2.46 1.68
CA TYR A 150 11.36 1.59 2.51
C TYR A 150 12.85 1.97 2.46
N SER A 151 13.30 2.64 1.40
CA SER A 151 14.69 3.10 1.29
C SER A 151 14.97 4.22 2.29
N SER A 152 14.10 5.20 2.36
CA SER A 152 14.16 6.25 3.37
C SER A 152 14.05 5.68 4.78
N ALA A 153 13.16 4.72 5.02
CA ALA A 153 13.01 4.09 6.32
C ALA A 153 14.30 3.39 6.80
N LYS A 154 14.95 2.65 5.91
CA LYS A 154 16.27 2.02 6.23
C LYS A 154 17.34 3.06 6.50
N MET A 155 17.37 4.15 5.76
CA MET A 155 18.33 5.23 5.97
C MET A 155 18.13 5.88 7.35
N PHE A 156 16.90 6.21 7.74
CA PHE A 156 16.62 6.76 9.07
C PHE A 156 16.96 5.77 10.17
N LEU A 157 16.60 4.50 10.03
CA LEU A 157 16.90 3.44 10.98
C LEU A 157 18.42 3.28 11.19
N GLN A 158 19.22 3.27 10.11
CA GLN A 158 20.67 3.13 10.20
C GLN A 158 21.34 4.30 10.93
N ASN A 159 20.82 5.51 10.76
CA ASN A 159 21.35 6.73 11.39
C ASN A 159 20.95 6.87 12.87
N MET A 160 20.02 6.05 13.37
CA MET A 160 19.64 6.10 14.78
C MET A 160 20.82 5.73 15.68
N ASN A 161 20.98 6.47 16.75
CA ASN A 161 22.00 6.23 17.76
C ASN A 161 21.54 6.76 19.13
N THR A 162 22.21 6.35 20.19
CA THR A 162 21.83 6.71 21.56
C THR A 162 22.23 8.16 21.96
N ASP A 163 22.89 8.90 21.08
CA ASP A 163 23.28 10.29 21.33
C ASP A 163 22.33 11.30 20.68
N MET A 164 21.37 10.83 19.89
CA MET A 164 20.43 11.72 19.19
C MET A 164 19.40 12.37 20.10
N LEU A 165 19.17 11.81 21.28
CA LEU A 165 18.25 12.37 22.28
C LEU A 165 19.02 12.79 23.53
N SER A 166 18.82 14.04 23.95
CA SER A 166 19.45 14.58 25.17
C SER A 166 18.74 14.11 26.46
N SER A 167 17.45 13.75 26.38
CA SER A 167 16.68 13.24 27.51
C SER A 167 17.06 11.78 27.78
N GLN A 168 17.49 11.49 29.01
CA GLN A 168 17.81 10.13 29.45
C GLN A 168 16.58 9.47 30.10
N GLY A 169 16.54 8.15 30.10
CA GLY A 169 15.42 7.34 30.61
C GLY A 169 14.77 6.57 29.49
N THR A 170 13.66 5.90 29.79
CA THR A 170 12.87 5.08 28.84
C THR A 170 11.41 5.45 29.09
N ALA A 171 10.82 6.24 28.21
CA ALA A 171 9.43 6.69 28.31
C ALA A 171 8.58 5.98 27.24
N ILE A 172 8.15 4.74 27.54
CA ILE A 172 7.34 3.92 26.65
C ILE A 172 5.95 4.53 26.47
N ASP A 173 5.40 5.17 27.48
CA ASP A 173 4.14 5.92 27.44
C ASP A 173 4.17 7.01 26.35
N GLU A 174 5.22 7.81 26.32
CA GLU A 174 5.44 8.85 25.29
C GLU A 174 5.58 8.23 23.89
N ALA A 175 6.27 7.08 23.77
CA ALA A 175 6.42 6.38 22.52
C ALA A 175 5.08 5.86 21.99
N ILE A 176 4.23 5.25 22.84
CA ILE A 176 2.89 4.81 22.48
C ILE A 176 2.03 6.01 22.08
N ARG A 177 2.04 7.08 22.86
CA ARG A 177 1.27 8.29 22.63
C ARG A 177 1.63 8.92 21.27
N LEU A 178 2.93 9.12 20.99
CA LEU A 178 3.38 9.71 19.75
C LEU A 178 3.08 8.80 18.54
N SER A 179 3.35 7.50 18.67
CA SER A 179 3.08 6.53 17.60
C SER A 179 1.59 6.47 17.25
N SER A 180 0.71 6.61 18.23
CA SER A 180 -0.74 6.64 18.00
C SER A 180 -1.19 7.81 17.12
N THR A 181 -0.44 8.92 17.09
CA THR A 181 -0.75 10.07 16.24
C THR A 181 -0.38 9.85 14.76
N TYR A 182 0.35 8.78 14.45
CA TYR A 182 0.73 8.47 13.06
C TYR A 182 -0.38 7.81 12.28
N PHE A 183 -1.31 7.13 12.98
CA PHE A 183 -2.38 6.37 12.35
C PHE A 183 -3.56 7.27 11.99
N ASP A 184 -3.98 7.23 10.73
CA ASP A 184 -5.19 7.93 10.27
C ASP A 184 -6.44 7.26 10.82
N GLN A 185 -7.33 8.03 11.44
CA GLN A 185 -8.56 7.48 12.04
C GLN A 185 -9.59 7.01 11.00
N ASP A 186 -9.53 7.56 9.79
CA ASP A 186 -10.52 7.32 8.72
C ASP A 186 -10.18 6.15 7.80
N GLN A 187 -9.03 5.48 7.98
CA GLN A 187 -8.62 4.37 7.13
C GLN A 187 -8.95 3.02 7.77
N SER A 188 -9.45 2.09 6.96
CA SER A 188 -9.77 0.71 7.34
C SER A 188 -8.54 -0.22 7.37
N THR A 189 -7.33 0.36 7.56
CA THR A 189 -6.07 -0.39 7.66
C THR A 189 -5.87 -0.94 9.06
N GLU A 190 -5.27 -2.12 9.18
CA GLU A 190 -4.78 -2.61 10.47
C GLU A 190 -3.63 -1.75 10.97
N ARG A 191 -3.60 -1.48 12.27
CA ARG A 191 -2.64 -0.57 12.93
C ARG A 191 -1.77 -1.35 13.88
N LEU A 192 -0.50 -1.46 13.55
CA LEU A 192 0.47 -2.21 14.33
C LEU A 192 1.55 -1.28 14.87
N LEU A 193 1.78 -1.34 16.18
CA LEU A 193 2.88 -0.64 16.84
C LEU A 193 3.88 -1.68 17.35
N PHE A 194 5.11 -1.62 16.86
CA PHE A 194 6.22 -2.43 17.37
C PHE A 194 7.08 -1.60 18.32
N ILE A 195 7.11 -1.99 19.58
CA ILE A 195 7.99 -1.40 20.60
C ILE A 195 9.25 -2.25 20.70
N VAL A 196 10.40 -1.66 20.45
CA VAL A 196 11.71 -2.35 20.49
C VAL A 196 12.52 -1.76 21.62
N SER A 197 12.66 -2.50 22.73
CA SER A 197 13.26 -2.01 23.99
C SER A 197 13.78 -3.15 24.86
N ASP A 198 14.56 -2.82 25.87
CA ASP A 198 14.88 -3.70 27.00
C ASP A 198 13.83 -3.65 28.12
N GLY A 199 12.86 -2.72 28.03
CA GLY A 199 11.76 -2.59 29.00
C GLY A 199 12.17 -2.05 30.36
N GLU A 200 13.31 -1.35 30.47
CA GLU A 200 13.73 -0.66 31.71
C GLU A 200 12.92 0.64 31.94
N ASP A 201 11.61 0.57 31.84
CA ASP A 201 10.68 1.63 32.23
C ASP A 201 9.99 1.23 33.57
N HIS A 202 9.84 2.18 34.43
CA HIS A 202 9.18 1.98 35.72
C HIS A 202 7.91 2.85 35.88
N ASN A 203 7.37 3.31 34.71
CA ASN A 203 6.23 4.22 34.72
C ASN A 203 4.92 3.46 34.44
N ASP A 204 3.99 3.48 35.39
CA ASP A 204 2.67 2.87 35.26
C ASP A 204 1.81 3.51 34.12
N LEU A 205 2.15 4.74 33.69
CA LEU A 205 1.48 5.44 32.60
C LEU A 205 1.53 4.66 31.28
N SER A 206 2.54 3.84 31.07
CA SER A 206 2.66 3.00 29.85
C SER A 206 1.50 2.02 29.72
N TYR A 207 0.99 1.49 30.82
CA TYR A 207 -0.19 0.61 30.82
C TYR A 207 -1.47 1.37 30.44
N GLU A 208 -1.62 2.61 30.92
CA GLU A 208 -2.77 3.47 30.57
C GLU A 208 -2.74 3.82 29.08
N MET A 209 -1.55 4.14 28.55
CA MET A 209 -1.38 4.42 27.13
C MET A 209 -1.64 3.19 26.24
N ALA A 210 -1.27 1.98 26.70
CA ALA A 210 -1.61 0.74 26.02
C ALA A 210 -3.13 0.50 26.00
N ASP A 211 -3.84 0.77 27.09
CA ASP A 211 -5.30 0.67 27.13
C ASP A 211 -5.97 1.68 26.17
N LEU A 212 -5.41 2.88 26.02
CA LEU A 212 -5.87 3.88 25.05
C LEU A 212 -5.57 3.45 23.60
N ALA A 213 -4.42 2.85 23.35
CA ALA A 213 -4.06 2.30 22.06
C ALA A 213 -5.03 1.18 21.64
N ALA A 214 -5.39 0.28 22.56
CA ALA A 214 -6.39 -0.77 22.35
C ALA A 214 -7.76 -0.20 21.96
N LYS A 215 -8.22 0.87 22.61
CA LYS A 215 -9.47 1.56 22.27
C LYS A 215 -9.46 2.18 20.87
N ASN A 216 -8.28 2.53 20.38
CA ASN A 216 -8.07 3.07 19.03
C ASN A 216 -7.77 1.98 17.98
N ASN A 217 -7.99 0.70 18.30
CA ASN A 217 -7.68 -0.45 17.46
C ASN A 217 -6.22 -0.51 17.02
N ILE A 218 -5.29 -0.17 17.91
CA ILE A 218 -3.85 -0.30 17.69
C ILE A 218 -3.38 -1.54 18.45
N THR A 219 -2.79 -2.50 17.71
CA THR A 219 -2.19 -3.68 18.32
C THR A 219 -0.70 -3.44 18.58
N ILE A 220 -0.26 -3.64 19.81
CA ILE A 220 1.14 -3.44 20.21
C ILE A 220 1.86 -4.78 20.27
N TYR A 221 2.96 -4.88 19.52
CA TYR A 221 3.92 -5.98 19.62
C TYR A 221 5.19 -5.46 20.31
N SER A 222 5.63 -6.11 21.36
CA SER A 222 6.85 -5.74 22.07
C SER A 222 7.98 -6.68 21.67
N ILE A 223 9.09 -6.14 21.21
CA ILE A 223 10.32 -6.88 20.90
C ILE A 223 11.31 -6.60 22.03
N GLY A 224 11.55 -7.60 22.87
CA GLY A 224 12.51 -7.52 23.95
C GLY A 224 13.95 -7.69 23.45
N VAL A 225 14.80 -6.72 23.73
CA VAL A 225 16.21 -6.74 23.33
C VAL A 225 17.11 -6.65 24.54
N GLY A 226 17.75 -7.76 24.86
CA GLY A 226 18.60 -7.89 26.06
C GLY A 226 18.53 -9.27 26.65
N THR A 227 19.21 -9.46 27.76
CA THR A 227 19.15 -10.67 28.55
C THR A 227 18.68 -10.37 29.99
N GLU A 228 18.04 -11.35 30.64
CA GLU A 228 17.61 -11.23 32.03
C GLU A 228 18.81 -11.13 33.01
N LYS A 229 19.98 -11.69 32.61
CA LYS A 229 21.22 -11.56 33.40
C LYS A 229 21.72 -10.12 33.38
N GLY A 230 21.49 -9.43 32.28
CA GLY A 230 21.94 -8.07 32.04
C GLY A 230 23.41 -7.94 31.72
N SER A 231 23.81 -6.73 31.41
CA SER A 231 25.20 -6.36 31.07
C SER A 231 25.50 -4.92 31.48
N PRO A 232 26.76 -4.59 31.77
CA PRO A 232 27.17 -3.23 32.02
C PRO A 232 27.10 -2.40 30.73
N ILE A 233 26.79 -1.10 30.86
CA ILE A 233 26.72 -0.17 29.73
C ILE A 233 28.12 0.35 29.44
N PRO A 234 28.70 0.03 28.24
CA PRO A 234 30.06 0.46 27.92
C PRO A 234 30.11 1.94 27.54
N ILE A 235 31.13 2.65 28.00
CA ILE A 235 31.49 3.99 27.52
C ILE A 235 32.69 3.82 26.58
N LYS A 236 32.44 4.01 25.28
CA LYS A 236 33.45 3.81 24.23
C LYS A 236 34.03 5.13 23.76
N LYS A 237 35.31 5.14 23.44
CA LYS A 237 35.99 6.21 22.72
C LYS A 237 36.75 5.58 21.54
N ASN A 238 36.48 6.02 20.34
CA ASN A 238 37.04 5.47 19.10
C ASN A 238 36.87 3.92 18.98
N GLY A 239 35.70 3.40 19.40
CA GLY A 239 35.40 1.95 19.34
C GLY A 239 35.99 1.11 20.47
N ILE A 240 36.85 1.68 21.33
CA ILE A 240 37.47 0.98 22.47
C ILE A 240 36.72 1.29 23.74
N VAL A 241 36.37 0.27 24.54
CA VAL A 241 35.75 0.42 25.85
C VAL A 241 36.75 1.04 26.82
N MET A 242 36.49 2.26 27.27
CA MET A 242 37.32 2.97 28.23
C MET A 242 36.87 2.76 29.67
N SER A 243 35.55 2.66 29.87
CA SER A 243 34.94 2.46 31.20
C SER A 243 33.51 1.97 31.04
N TYR A 244 32.86 1.69 32.13
CA TYR A 244 31.44 1.40 32.19
C TYR A 244 30.68 2.50 32.92
N LYS A 245 29.39 2.70 32.54
CA LYS A 245 28.53 3.69 33.20
C LYS A 245 28.41 3.35 34.68
N LYS A 246 28.58 4.36 35.53
CA LYS A 246 28.46 4.26 37.00
C LYS A 246 27.24 5.04 37.46
N ASP A 247 26.65 4.59 38.54
CA ASP A 247 25.61 5.29 39.29
C ASP A 247 26.21 6.41 40.17
N ILE A 248 25.34 7.05 40.97
CA ILE A 248 25.69 8.14 41.93
C ILE A 248 26.64 7.62 43.02
N ASN A 249 26.61 6.32 43.33
CA ASN A 249 27.47 5.68 44.34
C ASN A 249 28.79 5.21 43.81
N GLY A 250 29.02 5.33 42.48
CA GLY A 250 30.23 4.88 41.82
C GLY A 250 30.20 3.40 41.42
N GLU A 251 29.09 2.71 41.60
CA GLU A 251 28.92 1.32 41.22
C GLU A 251 28.60 1.20 39.71
N VAL A 252 29.00 0.09 39.08
CA VAL A 252 28.73 -0.11 37.66
C VAL A 252 27.26 -0.43 37.45
N VAL A 253 26.58 0.33 36.62
CA VAL A 253 25.18 0.14 36.25
C VAL A 253 25.04 -1.10 35.37
N ILE A 254 24.26 -2.07 35.80
CA ILE A 254 23.89 -3.26 35.03
C ILE A 254 22.46 -3.09 34.53
N THR A 255 22.26 -3.06 33.23
CA THR A 255 20.94 -3.01 32.59
C THR A 255 20.45 -4.42 32.27
N LYS A 256 19.15 -4.71 32.47
CA LYS A 256 18.52 -6.02 32.29
C LYS A 256 17.28 -5.92 31.42
N LEU A 257 16.97 -6.99 30.70
CA LEU A 257 15.69 -7.10 30.02
C LEU A 257 14.56 -7.31 31.03
N ASN A 258 13.55 -6.44 30.98
CA ASN A 258 12.30 -6.60 31.73
C ASN A 258 11.20 -7.19 30.82
N LYS A 259 11.28 -8.50 30.60
CA LYS A 259 10.33 -9.23 29.77
C LYS A 259 8.89 -9.07 30.22
N ASN A 260 8.62 -9.24 31.52
CA ASN A 260 7.26 -9.21 32.07
C ASN A 260 6.57 -7.86 31.81
N TYR A 261 7.31 -6.77 31.89
CA TYR A 261 6.78 -5.43 31.62
C TYR A 261 6.35 -5.27 30.16
N LEU A 262 7.19 -5.69 29.21
CA LEU A 262 6.91 -5.64 27.79
C LEU A 262 5.75 -6.58 27.39
N GLU A 263 5.68 -7.76 28.00
CA GLU A 263 4.62 -8.74 27.78
C GLU A 263 3.27 -8.17 28.22
N ASN A 264 3.21 -7.59 29.42
CA ASN A 264 1.99 -6.97 29.94
C ASN A 264 1.47 -5.82 29.06
N ILE A 265 2.36 -5.01 28.46
CA ILE A 265 1.96 -3.93 27.54
C ILE A 265 1.33 -4.52 26.27
N SER A 266 1.93 -5.56 25.69
CA SER A 266 1.42 -6.19 24.47
C SER A 266 0.08 -6.88 24.71
N ASP A 267 -0.07 -7.58 25.83
CA ASP A 267 -1.29 -8.34 26.17
C ASP A 267 -2.53 -7.42 26.28
N LYS A 268 -2.36 -6.18 26.76
CA LYS A 268 -3.45 -5.19 26.84
C LYS A 268 -4.09 -4.85 25.49
N THR A 269 -3.37 -5.03 24.40
CA THR A 269 -3.83 -4.71 23.03
C THR A 269 -4.06 -5.95 22.16
N ASN A 270 -4.12 -7.15 22.75
CA ASN A 270 -4.17 -8.43 22.06
C ASN A 270 -2.94 -8.68 21.14
N GLY A 271 -1.82 -8.01 21.41
CA GLY A 271 -0.56 -8.24 20.75
C GLY A 271 0.24 -9.36 21.39
N LYS A 272 1.54 -9.42 21.07
CA LYS A 272 2.43 -10.45 21.60
C LYS A 272 3.81 -9.89 21.91
N TYR A 273 4.45 -10.47 22.91
CA TYR A 273 5.87 -10.29 23.17
C TYR A 273 6.71 -11.20 22.25
N ILE A 274 7.80 -10.68 21.74
CA ILE A 274 8.73 -11.35 20.85
C ILE A 274 10.13 -11.22 21.45
N ASP A 275 10.79 -12.34 21.68
CA ASP A 275 12.18 -12.33 22.16
C ASP A 275 13.12 -12.24 20.94
N CYS A 276 14.05 -11.28 20.96
CA CYS A 276 14.99 -11.08 19.86
C CYS A 276 15.98 -12.24 19.71
N LEU A 277 16.22 -13.05 20.73
CA LEU A 277 17.12 -14.21 20.70
C LEU A 277 16.54 -15.39 19.92
N LEU A 278 15.23 -15.46 19.73
CA LEU A 278 14.58 -16.54 18.97
C LEU A 278 14.74 -16.39 17.45
N TYR A 279 15.22 -15.26 16.98
CA TYR A 279 15.36 -14.93 15.55
C TYR A 279 16.82 -14.74 15.12
N THR A 280 17.75 -15.38 15.81
CA THR A 280 19.19 -15.38 15.50
C THR A 280 19.67 -16.70 14.94
#